data_10e4c6a8a2b1bed1cf16532d868958ea
#
_entry.id   10e4c6a8a2b1bed1cf16532d868958ea
#
_cell.length_a   1.000
_cell.length_b   1.000
_cell.length_c   1.000
_cell.angle_alpha   90.00
_cell.angle_beta   90.00
_cell.angle_gamma   90.00
#
_symmetry.space_group_name_H-M   'P 1'
#
loop_
_entity.id
_entity.type
_entity.pdbx_description
1 polymer ?
#
loop_
_entity_poly.entity_id
_entity_poly.type
_entity_poly.pdbx_seq_one_letter_code
_entity_poly.pdbx_strand_id
1 'polypeptide(L)'
;MNLPALHARASRKWSPLMLALGVGALALLARLLYVQFFATPMPYMDQWDGEWASALKPWLEGTLQWQMLLAPHNEHRILPTRLVTLLSYAVTGQWNNVYEARVAAVVFCFIPALLVWHAFRDAGAAVGRWMLLLLAILLSVLPFAWENFLVGFQSQFYFLILSSIVAIALVARHHQNIVALPAAIALSVFASVTMASGLLTAVATAATCVLACICLPGRRVPALCATAVLAAVAMVAYAQVPVIEVNTVLRAQSAGEFIYAASRVLAWPMRSGGFALVIWLPATVMVVRMVIRRQASPTDLVMAGLCIWSALQALAIAYGRGHDMRAPMSRYTELFVPGLFANAWFAIQLWGLASKGPRLRTARRTAVLLFALVVAYPLLGRIGKDVAKLQHFSAAARLQQDNVRRYLAGADLRAPQAGEFELPYPDTNRLKSYLDDPVLRRILPVDRAGSAPLEGAGAQRR
;
A
#
# COMPACT_ATOMS: atom_id res chain seq x y z
N MET A 1 55.06 -32.58 -12.58
CA MET A 1 54.94 -31.14 -12.31
C MET A 1 53.47 -30.77 -12.31
N ASN A 2 52.85 -30.75 -11.12
CA ASN A 2 51.42 -30.44 -10.95
C ASN A 2 51.26 -28.94 -10.84
N LEU A 3 50.59 -28.30 -11.78
CA LEU A 3 50.17 -26.89 -11.71
C LEU A 3 49.03 -26.77 -10.71
N PRO A 4 49.07 -25.82 -9.78
CA PRO A 4 47.98 -25.62 -8.81
C PRO A 4 46.78 -25.02 -9.53
N ALA A 5 45.59 -25.62 -9.24
CA ALA A 5 44.30 -25.11 -9.66
C ALA A 5 44.13 -23.68 -9.18
N LEU A 6 44.02 -22.75 -10.11
CA LEU A 6 43.66 -21.37 -9.88
C LEU A 6 42.29 -21.30 -9.13
N HIS A 7 42.34 -20.75 -7.95
CA HIS A 7 41.21 -20.50 -7.08
C HIS A 7 40.08 -19.84 -7.87
N ALA A 8 38.98 -20.56 -8.06
CA ALA A 8 37.70 -19.95 -8.37
C ALA A 8 37.38 -18.97 -7.25
N ARG A 9 37.52 -17.67 -7.50
CA ARG A 9 37.01 -16.60 -6.63
C ARG A 9 35.56 -16.90 -6.39
N ALA A 10 35.23 -17.36 -5.17
CA ALA A 10 33.87 -17.46 -4.68
C ALA A 10 33.24 -16.07 -4.81
N SER A 11 32.40 -15.88 -5.81
CA SER A 11 31.61 -14.66 -5.98
C SER A 11 30.84 -14.47 -4.66
N ARG A 12 31.15 -13.41 -3.96
CA ARG A 12 30.52 -13.04 -2.67
C ARG A 12 29.01 -12.95 -2.92
N LYS A 13 28.30 -14.04 -2.65
CA LYS A 13 26.84 -14.10 -2.83
C LYS A 13 26.23 -13.19 -1.77
N TRP A 14 25.65 -12.08 -2.19
CA TRP A 14 24.84 -11.25 -1.32
C TRP A 14 23.74 -12.09 -0.68
N SER A 15 23.60 -12.03 0.64
CA SER A 15 22.53 -12.77 1.29
C SER A 15 21.17 -12.14 0.92
N PRO A 16 20.11 -12.94 0.74
CA PRO A 16 18.77 -12.42 0.49
C PRO A 16 18.33 -11.37 1.52
N LEU A 17 18.74 -11.53 2.78
CA LEU A 17 18.47 -10.59 3.85
C LEU A 17 19.16 -9.24 3.60
N MET A 18 20.43 -9.23 3.19
CA MET A 18 21.15 -7.98 2.92
C MET A 18 20.50 -7.19 1.77
N LEU A 19 20.06 -7.89 0.71
CA LEU A 19 19.38 -7.26 -0.42
C LEU A 19 18.02 -6.69 0.03
N ALA A 20 17.26 -7.43 0.81
CA ALA A 20 15.98 -7.00 1.35
C ALA A 20 16.13 -5.76 2.25
N LEU A 21 17.09 -5.79 3.19
CA LEU A 21 17.40 -4.66 4.07
C LEU A 21 17.89 -3.45 3.28
N GLY A 22 18.74 -3.65 2.25
CA GLY A 22 19.22 -2.57 1.39
C GLY A 22 18.10 -1.88 0.62
N VAL A 23 17.17 -2.64 0.05
CA VAL A 23 15.99 -2.07 -0.65
C VAL A 23 15.05 -1.39 0.35
N GLY A 24 14.81 -2.00 1.51
CA GLY A 24 14.00 -1.36 2.56
C GLY A 24 14.61 -0.05 3.04
N ALA A 25 15.92 0.00 3.29
CA ALA A 25 16.62 1.23 3.68
C ALA A 25 16.56 2.32 2.60
N LEU A 26 16.73 1.94 1.34
CA LEU A 26 16.59 2.86 0.21
C LEU A 26 15.16 3.41 0.08
N ALA A 27 14.16 2.54 0.24
CA ALA A 27 12.75 2.92 0.24
C ALA A 27 12.44 3.91 1.37
N LEU A 28 12.91 3.62 2.59
CA LEU A 28 12.76 4.51 3.75
C LEU A 28 13.41 5.86 3.49
N LEU A 29 14.66 5.88 3.03
CA LEU A 29 15.37 7.13 2.73
C LEU A 29 14.62 7.96 1.69
N ALA A 30 14.17 7.35 0.58
CA ALA A 30 13.42 8.06 -0.45
C ALA A 30 12.12 8.66 0.10
N ARG A 31 11.36 7.92 0.91
CA ARG A 31 10.11 8.41 1.53
C ARG A 31 10.36 9.53 2.53
N LEU A 32 11.38 9.40 3.38
CA LEU A 32 11.74 10.46 4.32
C LEU A 32 12.17 11.73 3.61
N LEU A 33 12.90 11.63 2.50
CA LEU A 33 13.27 12.81 1.68
C LEU A 33 12.04 13.46 1.05
N TYR A 34 11.09 12.68 0.48
CA TYR A 34 9.84 13.23 -0.03
C TYR A 34 9.04 13.93 1.06
N VAL A 35 8.87 13.32 2.22
CA VAL A 35 8.17 13.93 3.36
C VAL A 35 8.88 15.21 3.79
N GLN A 36 10.20 15.20 3.90
CA GLN A 36 10.99 16.37 4.34
C GLN A 36 10.85 17.57 3.41
N PHE A 37 10.83 17.35 2.10
CA PHE A 37 10.83 18.46 1.13
C PHE A 37 9.44 18.89 0.67
N PHE A 38 8.43 18.00 0.74
CA PHE A 38 7.15 18.22 0.10
C PHE A 38 5.93 18.13 1.03
N ALA A 39 6.01 17.45 2.18
CA ALA A 39 4.90 17.43 3.14
C ALA A 39 4.84 18.71 3.97
N THR A 40 3.65 19.05 4.43
CA THR A 40 3.42 20.12 5.41
C THR A 40 2.92 19.52 6.74
N PRO A 41 3.19 20.20 7.86
CA PRO A 41 2.72 19.74 9.16
C PRO A 41 1.20 19.85 9.33
N MET A 42 0.51 20.67 8.53
CA MET A 42 -0.94 20.84 8.61
C MET A 42 -1.67 19.55 8.22
N PRO A 43 -2.59 19.05 9.06
CA PRO A 43 -3.47 17.94 8.70
C PRO A 43 -4.34 18.26 7.48
N TYR A 44 -4.69 17.22 6.70
CA TYR A 44 -5.30 17.37 5.40
C TYR A 44 -6.52 16.45 5.22
N MET A 45 -7.62 16.99 4.69
CA MET A 45 -8.85 16.28 4.31
C MET A 45 -9.40 15.36 5.43
N ASP A 46 -9.42 14.07 5.16
CA ASP A 46 -9.99 13.04 6.04
C ASP A 46 -9.34 12.98 7.44
N GLN A 47 -8.16 13.59 7.64
CA GLN A 47 -7.54 13.66 8.96
C GLN A 47 -8.42 14.42 9.95
N TRP A 48 -9.10 15.49 9.51
CA TRP A 48 -9.95 16.32 10.39
C TRP A 48 -11.10 15.53 11.00
N ASP A 49 -11.74 14.63 10.25
CA ASP A 49 -12.81 13.79 10.76
C ASP A 49 -12.30 12.46 11.33
N GLY A 50 -11.39 11.79 10.60
CA GLY A 50 -10.92 10.45 10.92
C GLY A 50 -9.96 10.40 12.10
N GLU A 51 -9.19 11.47 12.33
CA GLU A 51 -8.18 11.56 13.39
C GLU A 51 -8.60 12.53 14.49
N TRP A 52 -8.86 13.82 14.16
CA TRP A 52 -9.24 14.80 15.16
C TRP A 52 -10.56 14.46 15.82
N ALA A 53 -11.66 14.49 15.06
CA ALA A 53 -12.99 14.34 15.63
C ALA A 53 -13.25 12.95 16.22
N SER A 54 -12.66 11.90 15.64
CA SER A 54 -12.95 10.52 16.02
C SER A 54 -11.96 9.90 17.02
N ALA A 55 -10.78 10.49 17.23
CA ALA A 55 -9.75 9.92 18.10
C ALA A 55 -9.08 10.93 19.02
N LEU A 56 -8.43 11.98 18.49
CA LEU A 56 -7.64 12.90 19.32
C LEU A 56 -8.52 13.73 20.27
N LYS A 57 -9.62 14.33 19.79
CA LYS A 57 -10.52 15.11 20.64
C LYS A 57 -11.08 14.27 21.78
N PRO A 58 -11.71 13.09 21.53
CA PRO A 58 -12.16 12.23 22.61
C PRO A 58 -11.07 11.78 23.58
N TRP A 59 -9.83 11.56 23.09
CA TRP A 59 -8.69 11.23 23.94
C TRP A 59 -8.36 12.38 24.89
N LEU A 60 -8.27 13.61 24.37
CA LEU A 60 -7.89 14.80 25.13
C LEU A 60 -8.97 15.20 26.15
N GLU A 61 -10.23 14.91 25.86
CA GLU A 61 -11.37 15.12 26.75
C GLU A 61 -11.59 13.96 27.75
N GLY A 62 -10.79 12.87 27.66
CA GLY A 62 -10.94 11.68 28.50
C GLY A 62 -12.20 10.85 28.23
N THR A 63 -12.81 11.02 27.07
CA THR A 63 -14.06 10.35 26.66
C THR A 63 -13.87 9.25 25.63
N LEU A 64 -12.63 9.01 25.19
CA LEU A 64 -12.33 8.01 24.16
C LEU A 64 -12.69 6.59 24.62
N GLN A 65 -13.55 5.95 23.86
CA GLN A 65 -13.91 4.54 24.02
C GLN A 65 -13.25 3.70 22.91
N TRP A 66 -12.94 2.44 23.21
CA TRP A 66 -12.32 1.54 22.23
C TRP A 66 -13.19 1.31 20.99
N GLN A 67 -14.53 1.34 21.13
CA GLN A 67 -15.48 1.26 20.02
C GLN A 67 -15.29 2.40 19.00
N MET A 68 -14.95 3.59 19.49
CA MET A 68 -14.70 4.77 18.64
C MET A 68 -13.48 4.55 17.71
N LEU A 69 -12.46 3.84 18.19
CA LEU A 69 -11.30 3.49 17.37
C LEU A 69 -11.65 2.54 16.22
N LEU A 70 -12.68 1.69 16.41
CA LEU A 70 -13.18 0.76 15.41
C LEU A 70 -14.35 1.33 14.59
N ALA A 71 -14.86 2.50 14.94
CA ALA A 71 -15.96 3.14 14.21
C ALA A 71 -15.57 3.41 12.74
N PRO A 72 -16.46 3.19 11.79
CA PRO A 72 -16.20 3.49 10.39
C PRO A 72 -15.88 4.97 10.16
N HIS A 73 -14.94 5.25 9.30
CA HIS A 73 -14.74 6.53 8.64
C HIS A 73 -14.96 6.30 7.14
N ASN A 74 -16.00 6.85 6.59
CA ASN A 74 -16.52 6.44 5.29
C ASN A 74 -16.72 4.90 5.26
N GLU A 75 -16.26 4.20 4.24
CA GLU A 75 -16.34 2.74 4.14
C GLU A 75 -15.25 2.01 4.96
N HIS A 76 -14.29 2.73 5.56
CA HIS A 76 -13.07 2.17 6.16
C HIS A 76 -13.09 2.27 7.69
N ARG A 77 -12.40 1.37 8.40
CA ARG A 77 -12.31 1.43 9.88
C ARG A 77 -11.07 2.16 10.38
N ILE A 78 -10.01 2.21 9.63
CA ILE A 78 -8.75 2.95 9.85
C ILE A 78 -8.13 2.84 11.25
N LEU A 79 -8.37 1.72 11.96
CA LEU A 79 -7.84 1.51 13.31
C LEU A 79 -6.33 1.79 13.43
N PRO A 80 -5.44 1.21 12.60
CA PRO A 80 -4.00 1.43 12.78
C PRO A 80 -3.60 2.87 12.50
N THR A 81 -4.27 3.58 11.60
CA THR A 81 -4.04 5.01 11.36
C THR A 81 -4.38 5.84 12.58
N ARG A 82 -5.54 5.62 13.21
CA ARG A 82 -5.90 6.29 14.48
C ARG A 82 -4.89 6.02 15.59
N LEU A 83 -4.38 4.78 15.68
CA LEU A 83 -3.33 4.45 16.65
C LEU A 83 -2.01 5.18 16.35
N VAL A 84 -1.64 5.33 15.07
CA VAL A 84 -0.47 6.12 14.65
C VAL A 84 -0.65 7.58 15.08
N THR A 85 -1.81 8.17 14.86
CA THR A 85 -2.12 9.56 15.26
C THR A 85 -2.01 9.74 16.76
N LEU A 86 -2.65 8.86 17.56
CA LEU A 86 -2.58 8.92 19.02
C LEU A 86 -1.16 8.74 19.54
N LEU A 87 -0.39 7.79 18.99
CA LEU A 87 1.00 7.56 19.34
C LEU A 87 1.89 8.76 18.97
N SER A 88 1.73 9.29 17.77
CA SER A 88 2.48 10.46 17.30
C SER A 88 2.22 11.66 18.21
N TYR A 89 0.96 11.89 18.58
CA TYR A 89 0.58 12.93 19.54
C TYR A 89 1.18 12.68 20.93
N ALA A 90 1.07 11.46 21.47
CA ALA A 90 1.59 11.13 22.79
C ALA A 90 3.11 11.35 22.91
N VAL A 91 3.84 11.13 21.82
CA VAL A 91 5.30 11.33 21.78
C VAL A 91 5.69 12.79 21.56
N THR A 92 4.93 13.53 20.76
CA THR A 92 5.35 14.86 20.28
C THR A 92 4.57 16.02 20.87
N GLY A 93 3.41 15.77 21.48
CA GLY A 93 2.47 16.79 21.95
C GLY A 93 1.79 17.59 20.83
N GLN A 94 1.96 17.18 19.57
CA GLN A 94 1.41 17.89 18.41
C GLN A 94 0.64 16.94 17.49
N TRP A 95 -0.46 17.41 16.93
CA TRP A 95 -1.11 16.73 15.82
C TRP A 95 -0.48 17.21 14.51
N ASN A 96 0.44 16.43 13.97
CA ASN A 96 1.34 16.85 12.91
C ASN A 96 1.45 15.79 11.82
N ASN A 97 0.92 16.11 10.63
CA ASN A 97 0.93 15.23 9.47
C ASN A 97 2.35 14.73 9.08
N VAL A 98 3.40 15.54 9.26
CA VAL A 98 4.78 15.14 8.92
C VAL A 98 5.26 13.99 9.81
N TYR A 99 4.92 14.01 11.10
CA TYR A 99 5.31 12.91 12.00
C TYR A 99 4.61 11.61 11.63
N GLU A 100 3.31 11.68 11.34
CA GLU A 100 2.53 10.53 10.91
C GLU A 100 3.03 9.98 9.56
N ALA A 101 3.33 10.86 8.60
CA ALA A 101 3.91 10.47 7.31
C ALA A 101 5.29 9.79 7.46
N ARG A 102 6.12 10.20 8.44
CA ARG A 102 7.38 9.52 8.75
C ARG A 102 7.16 8.13 9.34
N VAL A 103 6.17 7.95 10.23
CA VAL A 103 5.79 6.63 10.73
C VAL A 103 5.30 5.75 9.58
N ALA A 104 4.45 6.29 8.70
CA ALA A 104 4.00 5.60 7.50
C ALA A 104 5.16 5.17 6.59
N ALA A 105 6.21 6.00 6.43
CA ALA A 105 7.41 5.66 5.68
C ALA A 105 8.16 4.46 6.29
N VAL A 106 8.23 4.36 7.62
CA VAL A 106 8.81 3.20 8.32
C VAL A 106 7.99 1.94 8.03
N VAL A 107 6.65 2.00 8.08
CA VAL A 107 5.82 0.85 7.74
C VAL A 107 6.00 0.45 6.27
N PHE A 108 6.05 1.42 5.37
CA PHE A 108 6.24 1.18 3.94
C PHE A 108 7.53 0.43 3.62
N CYS A 109 8.66 0.74 4.26
CA CYS A 109 9.96 0.16 3.92
C CYS A 109 10.00 -1.36 4.04
N PHE A 110 9.14 -1.96 4.88
CA PHE A 110 9.02 -3.43 5.00
C PHE A 110 8.36 -4.07 3.78
N ILE A 111 7.53 -3.35 3.02
CA ILE A 111 6.84 -3.88 1.85
C ILE A 111 7.83 -4.34 0.77
N PRO A 112 8.69 -3.46 0.18
CA PRO A 112 9.66 -3.88 -0.81
C PRO A 112 10.73 -4.81 -0.23
N ALA A 113 11.09 -4.66 1.05
CA ALA A 113 12.01 -5.58 1.71
C ALA A 113 11.47 -7.02 1.73
N LEU A 114 10.19 -7.23 2.09
CA LEU A 114 9.56 -8.55 2.08
C LEU A 114 9.40 -9.11 0.67
N LEU A 115 9.04 -8.30 -0.31
CA LEU A 115 8.95 -8.74 -1.71
C LEU A 115 10.31 -9.27 -2.20
N VAL A 116 11.39 -8.53 -1.96
CA VAL A 116 12.75 -8.95 -2.30
C VAL A 116 13.16 -10.17 -1.48
N TRP A 117 12.90 -10.19 -0.17
CA TRP A 117 13.19 -11.34 0.68
C TRP A 117 12.57 -12.63 0.14
N HIS A 118 11.28 -12.61 -0.17
CA HIS A 118 10.58 -13.79 -0.68
C HIS A 118 11.09 -14.21 -2.07
N ALA A 119 11.38 -13.27 -2.97
CA ALA A 119 11.87 -13.57 -4.29
C ALA A 119 13.31 -14.14 -4.30
N PHE A 120 14.16 -13.68 -3.37
CA PHE A 120 15.58 -14.05 -3.35
C PHE A 120 15.92 -15.23 -2.44
N ARG A 121 15.05 -15.56 -1.50
CA ARG A 121 15.27 -16.63 -0.51
C ARG A 121 15.44 -18.00 -1.15
N ASP A 122 14.59 -18.35 -2.13
CA ASP A 122 14.53 -19.69 -2.71
C ASP A 122 15.03 -19.73 -4.16
N ALA A 123 15.61 -18.66 -4.64
CA ALA A 123 15.90 -18.53 -6.05
C ALA A 123 17.22 -19.18 -6.49
N GLY A 124 17.15 -19.99 -7.56
CA GLY A 124 18.25 -20.39 -8.43
C GLY A 124 18.84 -19.21 -9.24
N ALA A 125 19.69 -19.47 -10.20
CA ALA A 125 20.55 -18.54 -10.96
C ALA A 125 20.07 -17.13 -11.38
N ALA A 126 20.97 -16.37 -11.57
CA ALA A 126 21.53 -15.03 -11.43
C ALA A 126 20.88 -13.86 -12.22
N VAL A 127 20.58 -13.92 -13.51
CA VAL A 127 20.32 -12.72 -14.34
C VAL A 127 18.93 -12.11 -14.07
N GLY A 128 17.90 -12.93 -13.97
CA GLY A 128 16.53 -12.43 -13.72
C GLY A 128 16.34 -11.76 -12.35
N ARG A 129 17.16 -12.08 -11.37
CA ARG A 129 17.11 -11.51 -10.02
C ARG A 129 17.45 -10.03 -10.00
N TRP A 130 18.45 -9.61 -10.74
CA TRP A 130 18.84 -8.20 -10.80
C TRP A 130 17.74 -7.33 -11.43
N MET A 131 17.00 -7.89 -12.40
CA MET A 131 15.82 -7.20 -12.97
C MET A 131 14.72 -7.04 -11.93
N LEU A 132 14.45 -8.04 -11.07
CA LEU A 132 13.50 -7.93 -9.96
C LEU A 132 13.97 -6.93 -8.90
N LEU A 133 15.27 -6.93 -8.59
CA LEU A 133 15.83 -5.97 -7.65
C LEU A 133 15.68 -4.55 -8.18
N LEU A 134 16.03 -4.31 -9.44
CA LEU A 134 15.84 -3.01 -10.09
C LEU A 134 14.36 -2.59 -10.08
N LEU A 135 13.45 -3.51 -10.42
CA LEU A 135 12.01 -3.23 -10.37
C LEU A 135 11.55 -2.87 -8.95
N ALA A 136 11.99 -3.62 -7.92
CA ALA A 136 11.68 -3.31 -6.52
C ALA A 136 12.17 -1.92 -6.12
N ILE A 137 13.39 -1.54 -6.52
CA ILE A 137 13.95 -0.21 -6.29
C ILE A 137 13.09 0.86 -7.00
N LEU A 138 12.79 0.69 -8.28
CA LEU A 138 11.96 1.64 -9.03
C LEU A 138 10.59 1.81 -8.41
N LEU A 139 9.91 0.72 -8.06
CA LEU A 139 8.59 0.75 -7.42
C LEU A 139 8.61 1.37 -6.01
N SER A 140 9.77 1.40 -5.34
CA SER A 140 9.92 1.98 -4.02
C SER A 140 10.27 3.47 -4.03
N VAL A 141 11.03 3.90 -5.04
CA VAL A 141 11.62 5.25 -5.08
C VAL A 141 10.81 6.21 -5.94
N LEU A 142 10.12 5.72 -7.00
CA LEU A 142 9.39 6.59 -7.90
C LEU A 142 8.15 7.21 -7.23
N PRO A 143 7.85 8.51 -7.50
CA PRO A 143 6.81 9.25 -6.78
C PRO A 143 5.39 9.08 -7.34
N PHE A 144 5.05 7.93 -7.93
CA PHE A 144 3.74 7.70 -8.56
C PHE A 144 2.57 7.66 -7.55
N ALA A 145 2.85 7.36 -6.29
CA ALA A 145 1.87 7.28 -5.20
C ALA A 145 2.04 8.44 -4.19
N TRP A 146 2.29 9.64 -4.69
CA TRP A 146 2.66 10.80 -3.87
C TRP A 146 1.63 11.13 -2.77
N GLU A 147 0.34 10.89 -2.96
CA GLU A 147 -0.69 11.08 -1.93
C GLU A 147 -0.40 10.22 -0.69
N ASN A 148 0.04 8.96 -0.86
CA ASN A 148 0.22 8.03 0.26
C ASN A 148 1.41 8.39 1.17
N PHE A 149 2.44 9.04 0.66
CA PHE A 149 3.61 9.36 1.48
C PHE A 149 3.66 10.81 1.95
N LEU A 150 2.85 11.71 1.40
CA LEU A 150 2.75 13.09 1.88
C LEU A 150 1.68 13.28 2.95
N VAL A 151 0.70 12.38 3.04
CA VAL A 151 -0.42 12.45 3.98
C VAL A 151 -0.37 11.27 4.95
N GLY A 152 -0.13 11.52 6.23
CA GLY A 152 0.01 10.49 7.27
C GLY A 152 -1.22 9.58 7.40
N PHE A 153 -2.41 10.14 7.16
CA PHE A 153 -3.66 9.39 7.10
C PHE A 153 -3.62 8.17 6.17
N GLN A 154 -2.83 8.23 5.11
CA GLN A 154 -2.72 7.15 4.13
C GLN A 154 -1.90 5.94 4.61
N SER A 155 -1.39 5.96 5.85
CA SER A 155 -0.71 4.82 6.50
C SER A 155 -1.53 3.53 6.44
N GLN A 156 -2.87 3.63 6.39
CA GLN A 156 -3.80 2.50 6.22
C GLN A 156 -3.45 1.63 4.99
N PHE A 157 -3.02 2.23 3.88
CA PHE A 157 -2.62 1.47 2.69
C PHE A 157 -1.40 0.58 2.97
N TYR A 158 -0.43 1.09 3.71
CA TYR A 158 0.79 0.35 4.03
C TYR A 158 0.54 -0.78 5.02
N PHE A 159 -0.29 -0.55 6.03
CA PHE A 159 -0.71 -1.60 6.95
C PHE A 159 -1.49 -2.70 6.23
N LEU A 160 -2.38 -2.34 5.31
CA LEU A 160 -3.12 -3.29 4.48
C LEU A 160 -2.18 -4.13 3.60
N ILE A 161 -1.27 -3.50 2.85
CA ILE A 161 -0.35 -4.21 1.97
C ILE A 161 0.58 -5.13 2.77
N LEU A 162 1.15 -4.62 3.86
CA LEU A 162 2.09 -5.36 4.71
C LEU A 162 1.43 -6.60 5.32
N SER A 163 0.26 -6.43 5.96
CA SER A 163 -0.49 -7.55 6.55
C SER A 163 -0.87 -8.60 5.50
N SER A 164 -1.24 -8.16 4.29
CA SER A 164 -1.59 -9.06 3.18
C SER A 164 -0.39 -9.87 2.70
N ILE A 165 0.77 -9.24 2.51
CA ILE A 165 2.01 -9.94 2.11
C ILE A 165 2.37 -11.01 3.15
N VAL A 166 2.33 -10.64 4.44
CA VAL A 166 2.69 -11.57 5.53
C VAL A 166 1.68 -12.70 5.65
N ALA A 167 0.37 -12.43 5.60
CA ALA A 167 -0.68 -13.46 5.68
C ALA A 167 -0.55 -14.49 4.54
N ILE A 168 -0.41 -14.02 3.30
CA ILE A 168 -0.22 -14.87 2.13
C ILE A 168 1.08 -15.68 2.24
N ALA A 169 2.18 -15.06 2.68
CA ALA A 169 3.46 -15.73 2.83
C ALA A 169 3.45 -16.82 3.92
N LEU A 170 2.77 -16.58 5.05
CA LEU A 170 2.60 -17.58 6.10
C LEU A 170 1.91 -18.83 5.58
N VAL A 171 0.81 -18.67 4.87
CA VAL A 171 0.07 -19.79 4.30
C VAL A 171 0.88 -20.48 3.21
N ALA A 172 1.45 -19.75 2.26
CA ALA A 172 2.21 -20.33 1.16
C ALA A 172 3.40 -21.18 1.62
N ARG A 173 4.02 -20.80 2.75
CA ARG A 173 5.20 -21.47 3.28
C ARG A 173 4.90 -22.47 4.39
N HIS A 174 3.79 -22.29 5.11
CA HIS A 174 3.49 -23.03 6.34
C HIS A 174 2.04 -23.50 6.43
N HIS A 175 1.45 -23.91 5.30
CA HIS A 175 0.02 -24.30 5.16
C HIS A 175 -0.44 -25.47 6.06
N GLN A 176 0.47 -26.12 6.75
CA GLN A 176 0.17 -27.21 7.72
C GLN A 176 0.49 -26.82 9.16
N ASN A 177 1.06 -25.65 9.39
CA ASN A 177 1.55 -25.23 10.71
C ASN A 177 0.41 -24.60 11.52
N ILE A 178 0.19 -25.16 12.72
CA ILE A 178 -0.90 -24.78 13.63
C ILE A 178 -0.73 -23.36 14.23
N VAL A 179 0.45 -22.76 14.13
CA VAL A 179 0.70 -21.37 14.56
C VAL A 179 0.60 -20.41 13.38
N ALA A 180 1.13 -20.80 12.23
CA ALA A 180 1.16 -19.93 11.06
C ALA A 180 -0.24 -19.67 10.47
N LEU A 181 -1.14 -20.67 10.49
CA LEU A 181 -2.50 -20.50 9.98
C LEU A 181 -3.34 -19.53 10.82
N PRO A 182 -3.42 -19.64 12.16
CA PRO A 182 -4.09 -18.65 13.00
C PRO A 182 -3.47 -17.24 12.87
N ALA A 183 -2.13 -17.13 12.75
CA ALA A 183 -1.48 -15.86 12.52
C ALA A 183 -1.90 -15.22 11.18
N ALA A 184 -2.02 -16.00 10.11
CA ALA A 184 -2.52 -15.52 8.82
C ALA A 184 -3.99 -15.07 8.90
N ILE A 185 -4.83 -15.80 9.66
CA ILE A 185 -6.22 -15.40 9.93
C ILE A 185 -6.26 -14.09 10.72
N ALA A 186 -5.48 -13.96 11.78
CA ALA A 186 -5.40 -12.73 12.59
C ALA A 186 -4.96 -11.51 11.76
N LEU A 187 -3.97 -11.69 10.87
CA LEU A 187 -3.55 -10.64 9.93
C LEU A 187 -4.64 -10.28 8.91
N SER A 188 -5.45 -11.25 8.48
CA SER A 188 -6.59 -11.00 7.60
C SER A 188 -7.71 -10.23 8.31
N VAL A 189 -7.96 -10.51 9.59
CA VAL A 189 -8.85 -9.73 10.45
C VAL A 189 -8.31 -8.32 10.64
N PHE A 190 -7.01 -8.18 10.95
CA PHE A 190 -6.34 -6.87 11.06
C PHE A 190 -6.47 -6.07 9.76
N ALA A 191 -6.24 -6.66 8.60
CA ALA A 191 -6.44 -6.01 7.31
C ALA A 191 -7.86 -5.46 7.15
N SER A 192 -8.90 -6.18 7.63
CA SER A 192 -10.30 -5.76 7.56
C SER A 192 -10.63 -4.57 8.46
N VAL A 193 -9.84 -4.30 9.50
CA VAL A 193 -9.97 -3.11 10.34
C VAL A 193 -9.04 -1.96 9.94
N THR A 194 -8.29 -2.13 8.83
CA THR A 194 -7.54 -1.04 8.19
C THR A 194 -8.36 -0.35 7.10
N MET A 195 -8.87 -1.12 6.15
CA MET A 195 -9.65 -0.63 5.00
C MET A 195 -10.78 -1.60 4.68
N ALA A 196 -11.87 -1.11 4.06
CA ALA A 196 -12.96 -1.97 3.60
C ALA A 196 -12.46 -3.08 2.67
N SER A 197 -11.51 -2.78 1.78
CA SER A 197 -10.89 -3.78 0.90
C SER A 197 -9.97 -4.77 1.63
N GLY A 198 -9.75 -4.62 2.93
CA GLY A 198 -9.00 -5.56 3.76
C GLY A 198 -9.60 -6.97 3.81
N LEU A 199 -10.94 -7.09 3.62
CA LEU A 199 -11.60 -8.39 3.45
C LEU A 199 -10.99 -9.23 2.31
N LEU A 200 -10.46 -8.57 1.27
CA LEU A 200 -9.83 -9.24 0.14
C LEU A 200 -8.51 -9.91 0.50
N THR A 201 -7.90 -9.52 1.63
CA THR A 201 -6.76 -10.24 2.20
C THR A 201 -7.18 -11.64 2.64
N ALA A 202 -8.32 -11.77 3.32
CA ALA A 202 -8.85 -13.07 3.70
C ALA A 202 -9.17 -13.92 2.47
N VAL A 203 -9.79 -13.34 1.42
CA VAL A 203 -10.10 -14.05 0.17
C VAL A 203 -8.82 -14.53 -0.53
N ALA A 204 -7.81 -13.67 -0.69
CA ALA A 204 -6.55 -14.04 -1.34
C ALA A 204 -5.76 -15.07 -0.54
N THR A 205 -5.77 -14.96 0.79
CA THR A 205 -5.13 -15.93 1.69
C THR A 205 -5.83 -17.29 1.61
N ALA A 206 -7.17 -17.33 1.58
CA ALA A 206 -7.96 -18.54 1.37
C ALA A 206 -7.66 -19.19 0.00
N ALA A 207 -7.61 -18.39 -1.07
CA ALA A 207 -7.23 -18.88 -2.40
C ALA A 207 -5.82 -19.47 -2.40
N THR A 208 -4.89 -18.86 -1.64
CA THR A 208 -3.52 -19.38 -1.49
C THR A 208 -3.48 -20.70 -0.71
N CYS A 209 -4.36 -20.89 0.31
CA CYS A 209 -4.54 -22.18 0.98
C CYS A 209 -4.98 -23.26 -0.01
N VAL A 210 -5.97 -22.96 -0.85
CA VAL A 210 -6.46 -23.88 -1.88
C VAL A 210 -5.36 -24.23 -2.88
N LEU A 211 -4.61 -23.25 -3.37
CA LEU A 211 -3.47 -23.49 -4.26
C LEU A 211 -2.39 -24.36 -3.59
N ALA A 212 -2.12 -24.14 -2.30
CA ALA A 212 -1.18 -24.97 -1.54
C ALA A 212 -1.68 -26.41 -1.44
N CYS A 213 -2.97 -26.64 -1.21
CA CYS A 213 -3.57 -28.00 -1.20
C CYS A 213 -3.49 -28.71 -2.55
N ILE A 214 -3.52 -27.97 -3.66
CA ILE A 214 -3.42 -28.52 -5.01
C ILE A 214 -1.97 -28.83 -5.39
N CYS A 215 -1.06 -27.92 -5.06
CA CYS A 215 0.31 -27.88 -5.62
C CYS A 215 1.38 -28.44 -4.68
N LEU A 216 1.14 -28.50 -3.37
CA LEU A 216 2.11 -28.98 -2.40
C LEU A 216 1.71 -30.34 -1.82
N PRO A 217 2.69 -31.22 -1.48
CA PRO A 217 2.42 -32.45 -0.73
C PRO A 217 2.06 -32.13 0.71
N GLY A 218 1.36 -33.08 1.36
CA GLY A 218 1.12 -33.04 2.80
C GLY A 218 -0.37 -33.06 3.21
N ARG A 219 -0.61 -32.77 4.49
CA ARG A 219 -1.96 -32.79 5.08
C ARG A 219 -2.76 -31.58 4.60
N ARG A 220 -3.90 -31.82 3.95
CA ARG A 220 -4.77 -30.76 3.41
C ARG A 220 -5.74 -30.20 4.44
N VAL A 221 -6.10 -30.98 5.44
CA VAL A 221 -7.14 -30.64 6.43
C VAL A 221 -6.87 -29.27 7.10
N PRO A 222 -5.68 -28.99 7.66
CA PRO A 222 -5.46 -27.70 8.30
C PRO A 222 -5.67 -26.50 7.36
N ALA A 223 -5.18 -26.60 6.11
CA ALA A 223 -5.35 -25.55 5.11
C ALA A 223 -6.81 -25.37 4.66
N LEU A 224 -7.58 -26.46 4.55
CA LEU A 224 -9.01 -26.41 4.23
C LEU A 224 -9.83 -25.81 5.38
N CYS A 225 -9.52 -26.17 6.64
CA CYS A 225 -10.13 -25.51 7.80
C CYS A 225 -9.82 -24.01 7.83
N ALA A 226 -8.55 -23.62 7.60
CA ALA A 226 -8.17 -22.23 7.50
C ALA A 226 -8.90 -21.51 6.35
N THR A 227 -9.09 -22.17 5.20
CA THR A 227 -9.87 -21.63 4.08
C THR A 227 -11.31 -21.31 4.51
N ALA A 228 -11.97 -22.23 5.21
CA ALA A 228 -13.34 -22.03 5.68
C ALA A 228 -13.44 -20.86 6.67
N VAL A 229 -12.49 -20.76 7.63
CA VAL A 229 -12.44 -19.65 8.58
C VAL A 229 -12.17 -18.32 7.87
N LEU A 230 -11.23 -18.27 6.92
CA LEU A 230 -10.93 -17.08 6.13
C LEU A 230 -12.12 -16.62 5.27
N ALA A 231 -12.88 -17.58 4.71
CA ALA A 231 -14.12 -17.27 4.00
C ALA A 231 -15.16 -16.66 4.94
N ALA A 232 -15.31 -17.20 6.15
CA ALA A 232 -16.19 -16.62 7.16
C ALA A 232 -15.74 -15.21 7.57
N VAL A 233 -14.43 -14.99 7.78
CA VAL A 233 -13.86 -13.66 8.05
C VAL A 233 -14.20 -12.68 6.92
N ALA A 234 -14.04 -13.08 5.67
CA ALA A 234 -14.35 -12.23 4.52
C ALA A 234 -15.86 -11.89 4.46
N MET A 235 -16.73 -12.86 4.71
CA MET A 235 -18.20 -12.64 4.73
C MET A 235 -18.62 -11.69 5.86
N VAL A 236 -18.11 -11.89 7.07
CA VAL A 236 -18.41 -11.03 8.21
C VAL A 236 -17.88 -9.62 7.96
N ALA A 237 -16.65 -9.49 7.45
CA ALA A 237 -16.08 -8.19 7.14
C ALA A 237 -16.88 -7.48 6.04
N TYR A 238 -17.32 -8.18 5.00
CA TYR A 238 -18.18 -7.63 3.95
C TYR A 238 -19.52 -7.13 4.50
N ALA A 239 -20.18 -7.91 5.34
CA ALA A 239 -21.46 -7.55 5.96
C ALA A 239 -21.36 -6.30 6.87
N GLN A 240 -20.16 -5.98 7.33
CA GLN A 240 -19.89 -4.82 8.19
C GLN A 240 -19.41 -3.58 7.43
N VAL A 241 -19.27 -3.61 6.10
CA VAL A 241 -18.93 -2.42 5.31
C VAL A 241 -20.16 -1.52 5.22
N PRO A 242 -20.11 -0.28 5.72
CA PRO A 242 -21.25 0.60 5.62
C PRO A 242 -21.47 1.07 4.19
N VAL A 243 -22.73 1.26 3.84
CA VAL A 243 -23.11 1.90 2.56
C VAL A 243 -23.16 3.40 2.81
N ILE A 244 -22.26 4.13 2.16
CA ILE A 244 -22.22 5.61 2.21
C ILE A 244 -22.89 6.14 0.95
N GLU A 245 -24.08 6.71 1.08
CA GLU A 245 -24.92 7.15 -0.05
C GLU A 245 -24.19 8.11 -0.99
N VAL A 246 -23.50 9.11 -0.44
CA VAL A 246 -22.71 10.10 -1.21
C VAL A 246 -21.65 9.44 -2.08
N ASN A 247 -21.12 8.29 -1.67
CA ASN A 247 -20.09 7.58 -2.42
C ASN A 247 -20.67 6.63 -3.50
N THR A 248 -21.98 6.42 -3.51
CA THR A 248 -22.62 5.52 -4.51
C THR A 248 -22.49 6.05 -5.93
N VAL A 249 -22.49 7.37 -6.11
CA VAL A 249 -22.29 8.02 -7.41
C VAL A 249 -20.91 7.75 -8.03
N LEU A 250 -19.91 7.38 -7.20
CA LEU A 250 -18.57 7.07 -7.68
C LEU A 250 -18.42 5.62 -8.16
N ARG A 251 -19.40 4.76 -7.86
CA ARG A 251 -19.39 3.35 -8.27
C ARG A 251 -19.63 3.25 -9.77
N ALA A 252 -19.09 2.18 -10.36
CA ALA A 252 -19.45 1.83 -11.73
C ALA A 252 -20.98 1.61 -11.83
N GLN A 253 -21.65 2.36 -12.69
CA GLN A 253 -23.10 2.38 -12.83
C GLN A 253 -23.60 1.29 -13.78
N SER A 254 -22.70 0.67 -14.55
CA SER A 254 -23.02 -0.41 -15.48
C SER A 254 -21.90 -1.45 -15.55
N ALA A 255 -22.22 -2.63 -16.06
CA ALA A 255 -21.21 -3.65 -16.35
C ALA A 255 -20.15 -3.15 -17.34
N GLY A 256 -20.54 -2.32 -18.30
CA GLY A 256 -19.62 -1.71 -19.26
C GLY A 256 -18.62 -0.78 -18.60
N GLU A 257 -19.06 0.10 -17.71
CA GLU A 257 -18.18 0.96 -16.92
C GLU A 257 -17.24 0.15 -16.03
N PHE A 258 -17.77 -0.88 -15.35
CA PHE A 258 -16.96 -1.76 -14.54
C PHE A 258 -15.84 -2.43 -15.35
N ILE A 259 -16.17 -3.04 -16.50
CA ILE A 259 -15.18 -3.70 -17.37
C ILE A 259 -14.15 -2.69 -17.88
N TYR A 260 -14.61 -1.51 -18.28
CA TYR A 260 -13.73 -0.44 -18.73
C TYR A 260 -12.77 0.01 -17.63
N ALA A 261 -13.27 0.30 -16.43
CA ALA A 261 -12.47 0.68 -15.28
C ALA A 261 -11.51 -0.45 -14.86
N ALA A 262 -12.00 -1.70 -14.77
CA ALA A 262 -11.19 -2.86 -14.41
C ALA A 262 -10.04 -3.06 -15.39
N SER A 263 -10.29 -2.96 -16.69
CA SER A 263 -9.25 -3.08 -17.71
C SER A 263 -8.13 -2.04 -17.52
N ARG A 264 -8.49 -0.80 -17.21
CA ARG A 264 -7.54 0.31 -17.01
C ARG A 264 -6.75 0.17 -15.71
N VAL A 265 -7.41 -0.25 -14.64
CA VAL A 265 -6.74 -0.47 -13.34
C VAL A 265 -5.78 -1.65 -13.42
N LEU A 266 -6.20 -2.77 -14.03
CA LEU A 266 -5.34 -3.94 -14.26
C LEU A 266 -4.19 -3.66 -15.24
N ALA A 267 -4.35 -2.67 -16.12
CA ALA A 267 -3.27 -2.27 -17.04
C ALA A 267 -2.21 -1.38 -16.39
N TRP A 268 -2.38 -0.96 -15.13
CA TRP A 268 -1.37 -0.13 -14.48
C TRP A 268 0.04 -0.79 -14.52
N PRO A 269 1.12 -0.08 -14.87
CA PRO A 269 1.27 1.38 -14.99
C PRO A 269 0.87 2.00 -16.35
N MET A 270 0.43 1.21 -17.32
CA MET A 270 -0.13 1.71 -18.59
C MET A 270 -1.51 2.33 -18.36
N ARG A 271 -1.94 3.18 -19.33
CA ARG A 271 -3.27 3.83 -19.29
C ARG A 271 -4.33 3.13 -20.12
N SER A 272 -3.93 2.42 -21.17
CA SER A 272 -4.85 1.70 -22.06
C SER A 272 -5.14 0.31 -21.53
N GLY A 273 -6.44 -0.02 -21.36
CA GLY A 273 -6.90 -1.28 -20.77
C GLY A 273 -6.43 -2.54 -21.50
N GLY A 274 -6.17 -2.47 -22.81
CA GLY A 274 -5.66 -3.62 -23.57
C GLY A 274 -4.33 -4.17 -23.06
N PHE A 275 -3.50 -3.34 -22.41
CA PHE A 275 -2.24 -3.79 -21.82
C PHE A 275 -2.42 -4.64 -20.56
N ALA A 276 -3.61 -4.71 -19.97
CA ALA A 276 -3.90 -5.62 -18.88
C ALA A 276 -3.57 -7.08 -19.25
N LEU A 277 -3.91 -7.49 -20.48
CA LEU A 277 -3.60 -8.83 -20.96
C LEU A 277 -2.09 -9.10 -20.98
N VAL A 278 -1.28 -8.14 -21.42
CA VAL A 278 0.18 -8.29 -21.45
C VAL A 278 0.76 -8.37 -20.04
N ILE A 279 0.28 -7.51 -19.13
CA ILE A 279 0.79 -7.45 -17.74
C ILE A 279 0.45 -8.74 -16.98
N TRP A 280 -0.75 -9.28 -17.14
CA TRP A 280 -1.20 -10.43 -16.36
C TRP A 280 -0.93 -11.79 -17.03
N LEU A 281 -0.52 -11.82 -18.29
CA LEU A 281 -0.20 -13.06 -19.03
C LEU A 281 0.84 -13.94 -18.33
N PRO A 282 1.98 -13.41 -17.82
CA PRO A 282 2.98 -14.25 -17.16
C PRO A 282 2.42 -15.00 -15.95
N ALA A 283 1.70 -14.31 -15.05
CA ALA A 283 1.09 -14.93 -13.90
C ALA A 283 0.01 -15.93 -14.28
N THR A 284 -0.88 -15.59 -15.21
CA THR A 284 -1.94 -16.50 -15.68
C THR A 284 -1.37 -17.80 -16.21
N VAL A 285 -0.38 -17.73 -17.13
CA VAL A 285 0.25 -18.94 -17.71
C VAL A 285 0.93 -19.76 -16.64
N MET A 286 1.64 -19.14 -15.71
CA MET A 286 2.41 -19.88 -14.71
C MET A 286 1.49 -20.48 -13.63
N VAL A 287 0.48 -19.77 -13.17
CA VAL A 287 -0.49 -20.30 -12.21
C VAL A 287 -1.29 -21.46 -12.81
N VAL A 288 -1.78 -21.35 -14.04
CA VAL A 288 -2.44 -22.46 -14.75
C VAL A 288 -1.50 -23.67 -14.85
N ARG A 289 -0.24 -23.46 -15.23
CA ARG A 289 0.78 -24.51 -15.27
C ARG A 289 1.00 -25.18 -13.91
N MET A 290 1.07 -24.38 -12.82
CA MET A 290 1.21 -24.90 -11.44
C MET A 290 0.04 -25.84 -11.08
N VAL A 291 -1.19 -25.40 -11.37
CA VAL A 291 -2.40 -26.18 -11.09
C VAL A 291 -2.45 -27.46 -11.90
N ILE A 292 -2.18 -27.41 -13.23
CA ILE A 292 -2.17 -28.58 -14.11
C ILE A 292 -1.09 -29.59 -13.69
N ARG A 293 0.11 -29.10 -13.35
CA ARG A 293 1.21 -29.97 -12.93
C ARG A 293 1.16 -30.38 -11.47
N ARG A 294 0.28 -29.78 -10.69
CA ARG A 294 0.17 -29.96 -9.23
C ARG A 294 1.52 -29.78 -8.53
N GLN A 295 2.28 -28.80 -8.97
CA GLN A 295 3.63 -28.49 -8.46
C GLN A 295 3.88 -27.00 -8.43
N ALA A 296 4.32 -26.50 -7.27
CA ALA A 296 4.77 -25.13 -7.07
C ALA A 296 5.88 -25.09 -6.02
N SER A 297 6.75 -24.10 -6.10
CA SER A 297 7.59 -23.74 -4.95
C SER A 297 6.77 -22.89 -3.96
N PRO A 298 7.16 -22.83 -2.67
CA PRO A 298 6.53 -21.89 -1.72
C PRO A 298 6.58 -20.43 -2.20
N THR A 299 7.65 -20.03 -2.88
CA THR A 299 7.76 -18.67 -3.47
C THR A 299 6.75 -18.46 -4.60
N ASP A 300 6.54 -19.46 -5.46
CA ASP A 300 5.52 -19.36 -6.52
C ASP A 300 4.12 -19.18 -5.93
N LEU A 301 3.82 -19.85 -4.82
CA LEU A 301 2.55 -19.68 -4.12
C LEU A 301 2.42 -18.29 -3.49
N VAL A 302 3.49 -17.74 -2.89
CA VAL A 302 3.49 -16.35 -2.42
C VAL A 302 3.17 -15.41 -3.58
N MET A 303 3.87 -15.53 -4.69
CA MET A 303 3.68 -14.64 -5.85
C MET A 303 2.29 -14.82 -6.48
N ALA A 304 1.76 -16.06 -6.55
CA ALA A 304 0.40 -16.31 -7.02
C ALA A 304 -0.65 -15.65 -6.10
N GLY A 305 -0.49 -15.78 -4.78
CA GLY A 305 -1.35 -15.13 -3.80
C GLY A 305 -1.31 -13.60 -3.91
N LEU A 306 -0.14 -13.00 -4.12
CA LEU A 306 0.01 -11.56 -4.32
C LEU A 306 -0.63 -11.09 -5.64
N CYS A 307 -0.55 -11.89 -6.72
CA CYS A 307 -1.27 -11.62 -7.95
C CYS A 307 -2.79 -11.63 -7.72
N ILE A 308 -3.31 -12.66 -7.06
CA ILE A 308 -4.73 -12.76 -6.73
C ILE A 308 -5.16 -11.55 -5.90
N TRP A 309 -4.42 -11.23 -4.85
CA TRP A 309 -4.74 -10.09 -3.97
C TRP A 309 -4.78 -8.76 -4.73
N SER A 310 -3.73 -8.45 -5.52
CA SER A 310 -3.69 -7.19 -6.30
C SER A 310 -4.78 -7.14 -7.38
N ALA A 311 -5.12 -8.27 -8.01
CA ALA A 311 -6.23 -8.34 -8.95
C ALA A 311 -7.58 -8.05 -8.25
N LEU A 312 -7.82 -8.63 -7.08
CA LEU A 312 -9.02 -8.37 -6.28
C LEU A 312 -9.10 -6.90 -5.86
N GLN A 313 -7.98 -6.28 -5.43
CA GLN A 313 -7.93 -4.85 -5.13
C GLN A 313 -8.27 -4.00 -6.37
N ALA A 314 -7.72 -4.35 -7.54
CA ALA A 314 -8.01 -3.67 -8.78
C ALA A 314 -9.50 -3.74 -9.16
N LEU A 315 -10.12 -4.91 -9.01
CA LEU A 315 -11.55 -5.11 -9.26
C LEU A 315 -12.42 -4.35 -8.25
N ALA A 316 -12.05 -4.34 -6.97
CA ALA A 316 -12.76 -3.58 -5.95
C ALA A 316 -12.72 -2.06 -6.22
N ILE A 317 -11.56 -1.53 -6.65
CA ILE A 317 -11.43 -0.12 -7.05
C ILE A 317 -12.26 0.16 -8.30
N ALA A 318 -12.22 -0.73 -9.30
CA ALA A 318 -13.04 -0.59 -10.50
C ALA A 318 -14.54 -0.59 -10.19
N TYR A 319 -14.98 -1.37 -9.22
CA TYR A 319 -16.36 -1.35 -8.75
C TYR A 319 -16.68 -0.07 -7.96
N GLY A 320 -15.88 0.23 -6.94
CA GLY A 320 -16.20 1.28 -5.97
C GLY A 320 -15.92 2.71 -6.46
N ARG A 321 -15.09 2.87 -7.49
CA ARG A 321 -14.63 4.18 -8.01
C ARG A 321 -14.59 4.20 -9.55
N GLY A 322 -15.36 3.32 -10.19
CA GLY A 322 -15.29 3.09 -11.64
C GLY A 322 -16.07 4.08 -12.48
N HIS A 323 -16.99 4.87 -11.89
CA HIS A 323 -17.73 5.87 -12.65
C HIS A 323 -16.76 6.91 -13.22
N ASP A 324 -16.83 7.14 -14.54
CA ASP A 324 -15.95 8.05 -15.29
C ASP A 324 -14.44 7.88 -15.06
N MET A 325 -14.01 6.69 -14.58
CA MET A 325 -12.61 6.45 -14.29
C MET A 325 -11.74 6.39 -15.54
N ARG A 326 -10.90 7.40 -15.73
CA ARG A 326 -9.89 7.43 -16.83
C ARG A 326 -8.57 6.78 -16.44
N ALA A 327 -8.20 6.83 -15.17
CA ALA A 327 -7.00 6.20 -14.61
C ALA A 327 -7.16 6.08 -13.08
N PRO A 328 -6.52 5.11 -12.42
CA PRO A 328 -6.54 5.05 -10.96
C PRO A 328 -5.86 6.27 -10.34
N MET A 329 -6.40 6.76 -9.23
CA MET A 329 -5.79 7.82 -8.43
C MET A 329 -4.43 7.36 -7.87
N SER A 330 -3.54 8.31 -7.57
CA SER A 330 -2.17 7.99 -7.12
C SER A 330 -2.17 7.12 -5.85
N ARG A 331 -3.07 7.37 -4.90
CA ARG A 331 -3.19 6.60 -3.66
C ARG A 331 -3.53 5.11 -3.83
N TYR A 332 -4.15 4.71 -4.94
CA TYR A 332 -4.47 3.30 -5.19
C TYR A 332 -3.33 2.52 -5.86
N THR A 333 -2.37 3.22 -6.46
CA THR A 333 -1.36 2.59 -7.31
C THR A 333 -0.43 1.65 -6.57
N GLU A 334 -0.19 1.87 -5.26
CA GLU A 334 0.64 0.97 -4.45
C GLU A 334 -0.02 -0.38 -4.16
N LEU A 335 -1.36 -0.48 -4.25
CA LEU A 335 -2.06 -1.76 -4.14
C LEU A 335 -1.74 -2.71 -5.30
N PHE A 336 -1.26 -2.17 -6.42
CA PHE A 336 -0.89 -2.97 -7.60
C PHE A 336 0.57 -3.39 -7.61
N VAL A 337 1.41 -2.78 -6.76
CA VAL A 337 2.85 -3.06 -6.67
C VAL A 337 3.14 -4.53 -6.37
N PRO A 338 2.51 -5.20 -5.37
CA PRO A 338 2.76 -6.61 -5.11
C PRO A 338 2.42 -7.51 -6.30
N GLY A 339 1.28 -7.23 -6.99
CA GLY A 339 0.88 -7.98 -8.18
C GLY A 339 1.80 -7.78 -9.38
N LEU A 340 2.26 -6.55 -9.62
CA LEU A 340 3.19 -6.25 -10.69
C LEU A 340 4.55 -6.90 -10.46
N PHE A 341 5.07 -6.86 -9.24
CA PHE A 341 6.30 -7.54 -8.84
C PHE A 341 6.19 -9.07 -9.00
N ALA A 342 5.06 -9.65 -8.61
CA ALA A 342 4.78 -11.07 -8.75
C ALA A 342 4.63 -11.48 -10.22
N ASN A 343 4.01 -10.66 -11.08
CA ASN A 343 3.99 -10.88 -12.52
C ASN A 343 5.39 -10.85 -13.13
N ALA A 344 6.27 -9.95 -12.68
CA ALA A 344 7.66 -9.92 -13.12
C ALA A 344 8.43 -11.19 -12.69
N TRP A 345 8.17 -11.71 -11.47
CA TRP A 345 8.67 -13.01 -11.04
C TRP A 345 8.29 -14.11 -12.03
N PHE A 346 7.02 -14.22 -12.38
CA PHE A 346 6.54 -15.23 -13.33
C PHE A 346 7.03 -15.00 -14.76
N ALA A 347 7.23 -13.75 -15.18
CA ALA A 347 7.83 -13.43 -16.48
C ALA A 347 9.26 -13.96 -16.57
N ILE A 348 10.06 -13.83 -15.51
CA ILE A 348 11.43 -14.38 -15.47
C ILE A 348 11.41 -15.91 -15.51
N GLN A 349 10.49 -16.55 -14.80
CA GLN A 349 10.36 -18.00 -14.88
C GLN A 349 9.89 -18.45 -16.27
N LEU A 350 8.96 -17.73 -16.86
CA LEU A 350 8.49 -17.99 -18.22
C LEU A 350 9.63 -17.89 -19.24
N TRP A 351 10.54 -16.92 -19.07
CA TRP A 351 11.77 -16.83 -19.90
C TRP A 351 12.65 -18.08 -19.80
N GLY A 352 12.83 -18.61 -18.59
CA GLY A 352 13.72 -19.75 -18.30
C GLY A 352 13.15 -21.13 -18.67
N LEU A 353 11.86 -21.25 -18.99
CA LEU A 353 11.27 -22.55 -19.30
C LEU A 353 11.90 -23.21 -20.54
N ALA A 354 12.10 -24.52 -20.49
CA ALA A 354 12.49 -25.31 -21.66
C ALA A 354 11.38 -25.29 -22.73
N SER A 355 11.74 -25.22 -24.00
CA SER A 355 10.81 -25.24 -25.14
C SER A 355 11.07 -26.39 -26.06
N LYS A 356 10.03 -27.04 -26.56
CA LYS A 356 10.11 -28.13 -27.52
C LYS A 356 10.48 -27.67 -28.95
N GLY A 357 10.62 -26.34 -29.20
CA GLY A 357 11.01 -25.83 -30.52
C GLY A 357 11.36 -24.35 -30.51
N PRO A 358 12.06 -23.87 -31.55
CA PRO A 358 12.59 -22.50 -31.64
C PRO A 358 11.45 -21.45 -31.68
N ARG A 359 10.38 -21.71 -32.44
CA ARG A 359 9.23 -20.78 -32.54
C ARG A 359 8.59 -20.46 -31.20
N LEU A 360 8.31 -21.49 -30.38
CA LEU A 360 7.71 -21.31 -29.05
C LEU A 360 8.68 -20.59 -28.11
N ARG A 361 9.98 -20.85 -28.20
CA ARG A 361 11.03 -20.15 -27.44
C ARG A 361 11.03 -18.65 -27.78
N THR A 362 11.03 -18.33 -29.08
CA THR A 362 10.99 -16.94 -29.55
C THR A 362 9.73 -16.23 -29.09
N ALA A 363 8.54 -16.79 -29.34
CA ALA A 363 7.26 -16.18 -28.93
C ALA A 363 7.24 -15.87 -27.44
N ARG A 364 7.71 -16.80 -26.60
CA ARG A 364 7.76 -16.62 -25.15
C ARG A 364 8.73 -15.52 -24.72
N ARG A 365 9.93 -15.47 -25.32
CA ARG A 365 10.91 -14.41 -25.06
C ARG A 365 10.39 -13.06 -25.50
N THR A 366 9.72 -12.98 -26.65
CA THR A 366 9.07 -11.76 -27.12
C THR A 366 7.99 -11.29 -26.14
N ALA A 367 7.15 -12.20 -25.63
CA ALA A 367 6.13 -11.86 -24.63
C ALA A 367 6.74 -11.28 -23.33
N VAL A 368 7.86 -11.84 -22.86
CA VAL A 368 8.54 -11.33 -21.65
C VAL A 368 9.22 -9.99 -21.91
N LEU A 369 9.80 -9.78 -23.09
CA LEU A 369 10.38 -8.48 -23.46
C LEU A 369 9.27 -7.41 -23.59
N LEU A 370 8.14 -7.79 -24.20
CA LEU A 370 6.97 -6.89 -24.28
C LEU A 370 6.44 -6.54 -22.89
N PHE A 371 6.35 -7.51 -21.99
CA PHE A 371 5.99 -7.26 -20.59
C PHE A 371 6.97 -6.26 -19.94
N ALA A 372 8.28 -6.48 -20.06
CA ALA A 372 9.28 -5.59 -19.49
C ALA A 372 9.17 -4.16 -20.03
N LEU A 373 8.94 -4.01 -21.36
CA LEU A 373 8.73 -2.71 -21.99
C LEU A 373 7.46 -2.02 -21.49
N VAL A 374 6.35 -2.76 -21.46
CA VAL A 374 5.03 -2.26 -21.00
C VAL A 374 5.06 -1.81 -19.53
N VAL A 375 5.93 -2.41 -18.72
CA VAL A 375 6.13 -2.00 -17.32
C VAL A 375 7.10 -0.82 -17.20
N ALA A 376 8.29 -0.92 -17.81
CA ALA A 376 9.36 0.06 -17.63
C ALA A 376 9.05 1.42 -18.30
N TYR A 377 8.54 1.39 -19.52
CA TYR A 377 8.28 2.60 -20.29
C TYR A 377 7.34 3.60 -19.58
N PRO A 378 6.15 3.20 -19.08
CA PRO A 378 5.27 4.15 -18.41
C PRO A 378 5.76 4.54 -17.02
N LEU A 379 6.44 3.66 -16.28
CA LEU A 379 7.02 4.00 -14.97
C LEU A 379 8.07 5.09 -15.10
N LEU A 380 8.96 4.99 -16.08
CA LEU A 380 10.01 5.99 -16.32
C LEU A 380 9.44 7.24 -17.00
N GLY A 381 8.57 7.08 -17.99
CA GLY A 381 7.99 8.19 -18.77
C GLY A 381 7.04 9.09 -17.98
N ARG A 382 6.55 8.66 -16.83
CA ARG A 382 5.66 9.48 -15.97
C ARG A 382 6.38 10.32 -14.91
N ILE A 383 7.69 10.08 -14.66
CA ILE A 383 8.45 10.70 -13.56
C ILE A 383 8.25 12.22 -13.54
N GLY A 384 8.47 12.92 -14.65
CA GLY A 384 8.32 14.38 -14.71
C GLY A 384 6.89 14.84 -14.34
N LYS A 385 5.86 14.11 -14.77
CA LYS A 385 4.47 14.42 -14.44
C LYS A 385 4.16 14.16 -12.96
N ASP A 386 4.70 13.10 -12.39
CA ASP A 386 4.47 12.77 -10.98
C ASP A 386 5.22 13.76 -10.06
N VAL A 387 6.43 14.19 -10.43
CA VAL A 387 7.17 15.25 -9.73
C VAL A 387 6.41 16.58 -9.81
N ALA A 388 5.88 16.96 -10.98
CA ALA A 388 5.10 18.20 -11.11
C ALA A 388 3.83 18.17 -10.24
N LYS A 389 3.12 17.03 -10.16
CA LYS A 389 1.97 16.88 -9.25
C LYS A 389 2.37 16.99 -7.78
N LEU A 390 3.48 16.40 -7.40
CA LEU A 390 4.03 16.47 -6.05
C LEU A 390 4.37 17.90 -5.66
N GLN A 391 5.00 18.67 -6.56
CA GLN A 391 5.29 20.10 -6.37
C GLN A 391 4.00 20.92 -6.25
N HIS A 392 3.02 20.66 -7.11
CA HIS A 392 1.72 21.34 -7.07
C HIS A 392 1.00 21.07 -5.75
N PHE A 393 0.93 19.82 -5.32
CA PHE A 393 0.34 19.46 -4.02
C PHE A 393 1.04 20.15 -2.86
N SER A 394 2.38 20.17 -2.86
CA SER A 394 3.16 20.83 -1.81
C SER A 394 2.90 22.34 -1.76
N ALA A 395 2.80 23.00 -2.90
CA ALA A 395 2.47 24.43 -2.98
C ALA A 395 1.05 24.71 -2.44
N ALA A 396 0.06 23.91 -2.85
CA ALA A 396 -1.31 24.02 -2.35
C ALA A 396 -1.38 23.80 -0.83
N ALA A 397 -0.69 22.78 -0.31
CA ALA A 397 -0.67 22.48 1.13
C ALA A 397 -0.02 23.62 1.96
N ARG A 398 1.00 24.30 1.44
CA ARG A 398 1.56 25.50 2.09
C ARG A 398 0.57 26.67 2.09
N LEU A 399 -0.14 26.90 1.00
CA LEU A 399 -1.18 27.93 0.95
C LEU A 399 -2.30 27.65 1.96
N GLN A 400 -2.75 26.40 2.06
CA GLN A 400 -3.72 25.96 3.05
C GLN A 400 -3.25 26.24 4.48
N GLN A 401 -2.00 25.90 4.79
CA GLN A 401 -1.40 26.19 6.10
C GLN A 401 -1.38 27.69 6.40
N ASP A 402 -1.01 28.53 5.43
CA ASP A 402 -0.97 29.98 5.60
C ASP A 402 -2.38 30.58 5.76
N ASN A 403 -3.41 30.03 5.12
CA ASN A 403 -4.80 30.43 5.32
C ASN A 403 -5.28 30.10 6.74
N VAL A 404 -4.96 28.91 7.25
CA VAL A 404 -5.29 28.53 8.65
C VAL A 404 -4.53 29.44 9.64
N ARG A 405 -3.23 29.71 9.41
CA ARG A 405 -2.46 30.64 10.25
C ARG A 405 -3.10 32.02 10.34
N ARG A 406 -3.51 32.58 9.20
CA ARG A 406 -4.18 33.89 9.14
C ARG A 406 -5.49 33.88 9.90
N TYR A 407 -6.30 32.83 9.78
CA TYR A 407 -7.52 32.68 10.54
C TYR A 407 -7.26 32.63 12.06
N LEU A 408 -6.29 31.86 12.50
CA LEU A 408 -5.92 31.77 13.92
C LEU A 408 -5.37 33.10 14.49
N ALA A 409 -4.85 33.97 13.61
CA ALA A 409 -4.42 35.33 13.95
C ALA A 409 -5.55 36.38 13.89
N GLY A 410 -6.81 35.97 13.65
CA GLY A 410 -7.98 36.83 13.65
C GLY A 410 -8.47 37.34 12.29
N ALA A 411 -7.89 36.86 11.18
CA ALA A 411 -8.41 37.15 9.84
C ALA A 411 -9.56 36.20 9.48
N ASP A 412 -10.37 36.58 8.51
CA ASP A 412 -11.42 35.69 8.01
C ASP A 412 -10.82 34.50 7.25
N LEU A 413 -11.42 33.32 7.46
CA LEU A 413 -11.09 32.12 6.67
C LEU A 413 -11.67 32.32 5.27
N ARG A 414 -10.80 32.37 4.27
CA ARG A 414 -11.25 32.54 2.89
C ARG A 414 -11.98 31.30 2.42
N ALA A 415 -13.18 31.48 1.89
CA ALA A 415 -13.90 30.40 1.22
C ALA A 415 -13.13 29.96 -0.04
N PRO A 416 -13.11 28.67 -0.36
CA PRO A 416 -12.50 28.19 -1.61
C PRO A 416 -13.14 28.86 -2.80
N GLN A 417 -12.34 29.38 -3.73
CA GLN A 417 -12.85 29.78 -5.04
C GLN A 417 -13.09 28.52 -5.87
N ALA A 418 -14.07 28.55 -6.75
CA ALA A 418 -14.42 27.38 -7.57
C ALA A 418 -13.18 26.90 -8.37
N GLY A 419 -12.65 25.73 -8.01
CA GLY A 419 -11.51 25.07 -8.65
C GLY A 419 -10.19 25.05 -7.89
N GLU A 420 -10.04 25.74 -6.77
CA GLU A 420 -8.79 25.76 -5.98
C GLU A 420 -9.03 25.28 -4.55
N PHE A 421 -8.25 24.29 -4.11
CA PHE A 421 -8.22 23.84 -2.72
C PHE A 421 -7.35 24.80 -1.90
N GLU A 422 -7.94 25.91 -1.44
CA GLU A 422 -7.24 26.87 -0.57
C GLU A 422 -7.30 26.50 0.92
N LEU A 423 -8.12 25.52 1.29
CA LEU A 423 -8.31 25.06 2.66
C LEU A 423 -7.98 23.59 2.81
N PRO A 424 -7.47 23.15 3.97
CA PRO A 424 -7.12 21.74 4.20
C PRO A 424 -8.33 20.82 4.39
N TYR A 425 -9.53 21.37 4.36
CA TYR A 425 -10.80 20.65 4.52
C TYR A 425 -11.90 21.29 3.66
N PRO A 426 -12.76 20.49 2.99
CA PRO A 426 -13.69 21.00 1.98
C PRO A 426 -14.87 21.82 2.54
N ASP A 427 -15.30 21.55 3.77
CA ASP A 427 -16.38 22.29 4.43
C ASP A 427 -15.80 23.40 5.30
N THR A 428 -15.90 24.64 4.83
CA THR A 428 -15.38 25.83 5.51
C THR A 428 -16.03 26.06 6.89
N ASN A 429 -17.33 25.82 7.04
CA ASN A 429 -18.02 26.04 8.30
C ASN A 429 -17.60 25.00 9.34
N ARG A 430 -17.50 23.76 8.93
CA ARG A 430 -17.02 22.68 9.80
C ARG A 430 -15.55 22.87 10.16
N LEU A 431 -14.70 23.29 9.22
CA LEU A 431 -13.32 23.65 9.52
C LEU A 431 -13.22 24.78 10.54
N LYS A 432 -14.05 25.84 10.42
CA LYS A 432 -14.12 26.93 11.42
C LYS A 432 -14.48 26.37 12.79
N SER A 433 -15.51 25.53 12.88
CA SER A 433 -15.92 24.93 14.16
C SER A 433 -14.79 24.10 14.81
N TYR A 434 -13.94 23.45 14.01
CA TYR A 434 -12.76 22.76 14.53
C TYR A 434 -11.68 23.75 14.97
N LEU A 435 -11.35 24.74 14.15
CA LEU A 435 -10.33 25.73 14.44
C LEU A 435 -10.67 26.66 15.62
N ASP A 436 -11.97 26.79 15.97
CA ASP A 436 -12.42 27.56 17.13
C ASP A 436 -12.32 26.74 18.44
N ASP A 437 -12.10 25.44 18.35
CA ASP A 437 -11.88 24.59 19.52
C ASP A 437 -10.52 24.94 20.20
N PRO A 438 -10.54 25.39 21.48
CA PRO A 438 -9.32 25.81 22.17
C PRO A 438 -8.35 24.62 22.41
N VAL A 439 -8.86 23.38 22.47
CA VAL A 439 -8.02 22.20 22.61
C VAL A 439 -7.25 21.95 21.33
N LEU A 440 -7.92 22.03 20.18
CA LEU A 440 -7.26 21.86 18.88
C LEU A 440 -6.18 22.92 18.66
N ARG A 441 -6.48 24.20 18.97
CA ARG A 441 -5.52 25.31 18.80
C ARG A 441 -4.20 25.09 19.53
N ARG A 442 -4.20 24.32 20.62
CA ARG A 442 -2.98 24.04 21.41
C ARG A 442 -2.07 23.03 20.76
N ILE A 443 -2.63 22.10 19.99
CA ILE A 443 -1.93 20.94 19.44
C ILE A 443 -1.59 21.06 17.94
N LEU A 444 -2.23 22.04 17.25
CA LEU A 444 -1.91 22.28 15.84
C LEU A 444 -0.48 22.79 15.68
N PRO A 445 0.29 22.28 14.69
CA PRO A 445 1.67 22.70 14.43
C PRO A 445 1.71 24.01 13.65
N VAL A 446 1.07 25.03 14.17
CA VAL A 446 1.06 26.38 13.57
C VAL A 446 1.88 27.28 14.48
N ASP A 447 3.04 27.75 14.00
CA ASP A 447 3.82 28.73 14.73
C ASP A 447 2.95 29.96 14.99
N ARG A 448 2.67 30.24 16.24
CA ARG A 448 2.02 31.47 16.65
C ARG A 448 3.03 32.59 16.44
N ALA A 449 2.80 33.44 15.47
CA ALA A 449 3.56 34.69 15.37
C ALA A 449 3.40 35.43 16.72
N GLY A 450 4.45 35.40 17.57
CA GLY A 450 4.52 36.20 18.80
C GLY A 450 4.48 35.43 20.13
N SER A 451 4.51 34.09 20.19
CA SER A 451 4.80 33.40 21.46
C SER A 451 6.32 33.34 21.66
N ALA A 452 6.85 34.24 22.49
CA ALA A 452 8.18 34.09 23.09
C ALA A 452 8.29 32.69 23.75
N PRO A 453 9.47 32.06 23.82
CA PRO A 453 9.67 30.82 24.54
C PRO A 453 9.16 31.01 25.96
N LEU A 454 8.30 30.12 26.45
CA LEU A 454 7.99 30.02 27.87
C LEU A 454 9.29 29.57 28.57
N GLU A 455 10.16 30.53 28.89
CA GLU A 455 11.17 30.37 29.93
C GLU A 455 10.43 30.14 31.25
N GLY A 456 10.71 29.03 31.89
CA GLY A 456 10.53 28.85 33.32
C GLY A 456 9.19 28.24 33.76
N ALA A 457 9.00 26.94 33.59
CA ALA A 457 8.33 26.14 34.59
C ALA A 457 9.39 25.28 35.30
N GLY A 458 10.22 25.99 36.03
CA GLY A 458 11.09 25.39 37.04
C GLY A 458 10.26 24.77 38.16
N ALA A 459 10.61 23.55 38.48
CA ALA A 459 10.46 22.84 39.73
C ALA A 459 9.60 23.52 40.83
N GLN A 460 8.45 22.95 41.12
CA GLN A 460 8.01 22.79 42.50
C GLN A 460 7.55 21.35 42.72
N ARG A 461 8.53 20.54 43.19
CA ARG A 461 8.23 19.36 44.02
C ARG A 461 7.84 19.89 45.40
N ARG A 462 6.65 19.54 45.84
CA ARG A 462 6.38 19.07 47.23
C ARG A 462 5.19 18.13 47.18
#